data_01ed23e1b4e17af2fb3c20ae0f5de75a
#
_entry.id   01ed23e1b4e17af2fb3c20ae0f5de75a
#
_cell.length_a   1.000
_cell.length_b   1.000
_cell.length_c   1.000
_cell.angle_alpha   90.00
_cell.angle_beta   90.00
_cell.angle_gamma   90.00
#
_symmetry.space_group_name_H-M   'P 1'
#
loop_
_entity.id
_entity.type
_entity.pdbx_description
1 polymer ?
#
loop_
_entity_poly.entity_id
_entity_poly.type
_entity_poly.pdbx_seq_one_letter_code
_entity_poly.pdbx_strand_id
1 'polypeptide(L)'
;MNILQLAFHTSPFNEVGKNDGGGMSIYVQQISRHLSYNHNVTVVTGEKAESFKDNNLEFISLNIFEPELNVEDKEVYLQEFKNKLEESLDLKNFDIIHAHYWLSGLVAKEISNELTIPFIFTSHSLGVFLDGYNLSLIHI
;
A
#
# COMPACT_ATOMS: atom_id res chain seq x y z
N MET A 1 10.89 -12.79 -7.51
CA MET A 1 9.42 -12.72 -7.31
C MET A 1 8.90 -11.37 -7.77
N ASN A 2 7.63 -11.31 -8.06
CA ASN A 2 6.90 -10.07 -8.31
C ASN A 2 6.15 -9.70 -7.03
N ILE A 3 6.53 -8.59 -6.42
CA ILE A 3 6.05 -8.16 -5.10
C ILE A 3 5.20 -6.90 -5.25
N LEU A 4 3.99 -6.92 -4.71
CA LEU A 4 3.12 -5.74 -4.67
C LEU A 4 3.13 -5.16 -3.26
N GLN A 5 3.56 -3.90 -3.13
CA GLN A 5 3.53 -3.16 -1.87
C GLN A 5 2.36 -2.18 -1.92
N LEU A 6 1.41 -2.31 -1.00
CA LEU A 6 0.27 -1.40 -0.91
C LEU A 6 0.47 -0.41 0.23
N ALA A 7 0.52 0.86 -0.11
CA ALA A 7 0.60 1.98 0.84
C ALA A 7 -0.52 2.97 0.49
N PHE A 8 -1.75 2.55 0.71
CA PHE A 8 -2.94 3.25 0.23
C PHE A 8 -3.01 4.70 0.67
N HIS A 9 -2.85 4.95 1.97
CA HIS A 9 -3.20 6.25 2.56
C HIS A 9 -2.13 7.32 2.43
N THR A 10 -0.88 6.96 2.14
CA THR A 10 0.20 7.95 1.99
C THR A 10 1.27 7.43 1.04
N SER A 11 1.86 8.36 0.29
CA SER A 11 2.97 8.05 -0.60
C SER A 11 4.24 7.79 0.22
N PRO A 12 4.90 6.64 0.05
CA PRO A 12 6.16 6.37 0.74
C PRO A 12 7.34 7.13 0.14
N PHE A 13 7.16 7.78 -1.00
CA PHE A 13 8.24 8.50 -1.70
C PHE A 13 8.12 10.02 -1.59
N ASN A 14 7.32 10.51 -0.65
CA ASN A 14 7.28 11.94 -0.34
C ASN A 14 8.57 12.35 0.40
N GLU A 15 8.89 13.65 0.32
CA GLU A 15 10.01 14.17 1.08
C GLU A 15 9.77 14.00 2.59
N VAL A 16 10.83 13.61 3.30
CA VAL A 16 10.79 13.46 4.76
C VAL A 16 10.39 14.79 5.39
N GLY A 17 9.40 14.75 6.28
CA GLY A 17 8.92 15.94 6.98
C GLY A 17 7.81 16.70 6.27
N LYS A 18 7.40 16.26 5.07
CA LYS A 18 6.23 16.81 4.38
C LYS A 18 5.07 15.84 4.49
N ASN A 19 3.90 16.35 4.84
CA ASN A 19 2.69 15.56 5.04
C ASN A 19 2.95 14.43 6.04
N ASP A 20 2.41 13.26 5.82
CA ASP A 20 2.59 12.11 6.71
C ASP A 20 3.87 11.33 6.40
N GLY A 21 4.93 12.00 5.95
CA GLY A 21 6.22 11.38 5.66
C GLY A 21 6.95 10.91 6.93
N GLY A 22 6.31 10.06 7.73
CA GLY A 22 6.84 9.51 8.96
C GLY A 22 7.53 8.17 8.78
N GLY A 23 7.63 7.43 9.89
CA GLY A 23 8.34 6.16 9.94
C GLY A 23 7.83 5.12 8.96
N MET A 24 6.53 5.06 8.72
CA MET A 24 5.97 4.13 7.75
C MET A 24 6.49 4.40 6.34
N SER A 25 6.47 5.66 5.91
CA SER A 25 6.93 6.02 4.56
C SER A 25 8.40 5.66 4.37
N ILE A 26 9.24 5.96 5.36
CA ILE A 26 10.65 5.60 5.33
C ILE A 26 10.83 4.08 5.26
N TYR A 27 10.07 3.34 6.06
CA TYR A 27 10.13 1.89 6.09
C TYR A 27 9.76 1.29 4.72
N VAL A 28 8.62 1.72 4.16
CA VAL A 28 8.17 1.19 2.86
C VAL A 28 9.17 1.53 1.75
N GLN A 29 9.69 2.75 1.75
CA GLN A 29 10.69 3.17 0.79
C GLN A 29 11.94 2.29 0.87
N GLN A 30 12.46 2.08 2.07
CA GLN A 30 13.68 1.33 2.27
C GLN A 30 13.51 -0.15 1.93
N ILE A 31 12.45 -0.79 2.41
CA ILE A 31 12.22 -2.20 2.13
C ILE A 31 11.99 -2.44 0.64
N SER A 32 11.28 -1.53 -0.02
CA SER A 32 11.00 -1.65 -1.45
C SER A 32 12.30 -1.53 -2.27
N ARG A 33 13.17 -0.58 -1.92
CA ARG A 33 14.45 -0.44 -2.61
C ARG A 33 15.34 -1.66 -2.40
N HIS A 34 15.43 -2.19 -1.18
CA HIS A 34 16.23 -3.37 -0.91
C HIS A 34 15.70 -4.60 -1.63
N LEU A 35 14.40 -4.82 -1.62
CA LEU A 35 13.80 -5.96 -2.32
C LEU A 35 14.00 -5.85 -3.84
N SER A 36 14.04 -4.65 -4.38
CA SER A 36 14.19 -4.45 -5.81
C SER A 36 15.55 -4.84 -6.37
N TYR A 37 16.54 -5.08 -5.51
CA TYR A 37 17.83 -5.60 -5.97
C TYR A 37 17.71 -7.02 -6.55
N ASN A 38 16.80 -7.83 -6.04
CA ASN A 38 16.63 -9.22 -6.44
C ASN A 38 15.23 -9.59 -6.91
N HIS A 39 14.28 -8.66 -6.84
CA HIS A 39 12.88 -8.91 -7.17
C HIS A 39 12.29 -7.72 -7.92
N ASN A 40 11.18 -7.97 -8.60
CA ASN A 40 10.40 -6.89 -9.20
C ASN A 40 9.41 -6.37 -8.16
N VAL A 41 9.53 -5.10 -7.80
CA VAL A 41 8.70 -4.49 -6.75
C VAL A 41 7.85 -3.38 -7.35
N THR A 42 6.55 -3.46 -7.12
CA THR A 42 5.61 -2.40 -7.49
C THR A 42 4.99 -1.85 -6.20
N VAL A 43 5.11 -0.55 -5.98
CA VAL A 43 4.54 0.15 -4.83
C VAL A 43 3.39 1.01 -5.33
N VAL A 44 2.21 0.89 -4.70
CA VAL A 44 1.02 1.62 -5.14
C VAL A 44 0.43 2.40 -3.98
N THR A 45 0.09 3.66 -4.23
CA THR A 45 -0.61 4.54 -3.28
C THR A 45 -1.86 5.13 -3.92
N GLY A 46 -2.83 5.50 -3.09
CA GLY A 46 -3.98 6.29 -3.52
C GLY A 46 -3.74 7.79 -3.49
N GLU A 47 -2.72 8.24 -2.77
CA GLU A 47 -2.38 9.65 -2.64
C GLU A 47 -1.82 10.20 -3.95
N LYS A 48 -2.22 11.40 -4.33
CA LYS A 48 -1.69 12.06 -5.53
C LYS A 48 -0.20 12.31 -5.39
N ALA A 49 0.57 11.79 -6.33
CA ALA A 49 2.03 11.89 -6.36
C ALA A 49 2.52 11.60 -7.77
N GLU A 50 3.79 11.86 -8.03
CA GLU A 50 4.41 11.49 -9.29
C GLU A 50 4.83 10.02 -9.28
N SER A 51 4.36 9.28 -10.27
CA SER A 51 4.78 7.90 -10.49
C SER A 51 6.16 7.86 -11.13
N PHE A 52 6.92 6.79 -10.85
CA PHE A 52 8.22 6.61 -11.48
C PHE A 52 8.55 5.12 -11.62
N LYS A 53 9.54 4.84 -12.46
CA LYS A 53 10.11 3.50 -12.58
C LYS A 53 11.63 3.62 -12.60
N ASP A 54 12.28 2.85 -11.75
CA ASP A 54 13.72 2.80 -11.62
C ASP A 54 14.16 1.33 -11.52
N ASN A 55 14.67 0.79 -12.63
CA ASN A 55 15.06 -0.63 -12.75
C ASN A 55 13.90 -1.55 -12.36
N ASN A 56 14.04 -2.31 -11.28
CA ASN A 56 13.04 -3.27 -10.82
C ASN A 56 12.07 -2.70 -9.80
N LEU A 57 12.12 -1.40 -9.55
CA LEU A 57 11.21 -0.70 -8.65
C LEU A 57 10.30 0.21 -9.45
N GLU A 58 9.00 -0.02 -9.33
CA GLU A 58 8.00 0.85 -9.93
C GLU A 58 7.10 1.42 -8.83
N PHE A 59 6.94 2.73 -8.82
CA PHE A 59 6.01 3.42 -7.92
C PHE A 59 4.87 4.01 -8.74
N ILE A 60 3.63 3.68 -8.34
CA ILE A 60 2.43 4.11 -9.04
C ILE A 60 1.53 4.85 -8.06
N SER A 61 1.20 6.10 -8.36
CA SER A 61 0.12 6.81 -7.70
C SER A 61 -1.14 6.66 -8.54
N LEU A 62 -2.23 6.26 -7.93
CA LEU A 62 -3.53 6.19 -8.59
C LEU A 62 -4.27 7.53 -8.57
N ASN A 63 -3.69 8.55 -7.95
CA ASN A 63 -4.17 9.93 -7.96
C ASN A 63 -5.63 10.08 -7.52
N ILE A 64 -6.00 9.45 -6.39
CA ILE A 64 -7.38 9.41 -5.91
C ILE A 64 -7.68 10.58 -4.97
N PHE A 65 -6.76 10.90 -4.05
CA PHE A 65 -7.01 11.95 -3.04
C PHE A 65 -5.75 12.78 -2.79
N GLU A 66 -6.00 13.99 -2.28
CA GLU A 66 -4.93 14.92 -1.94
C GLU A 66 -4.16 14.46 -0.70
N PRO A 67 -2.86 14.78 -0.62
CA PRO A 67 -2.04 14.43 0.56
C PRO A 67 -2.58 14.96 1.88
N GLU A 68 -3.27 16.09 1.86
CA GLU A 68 -3.76 16.77 3.07
C GLU A 68 -5.02 16.13 3.66
N LEU A 69 -5.68 15.24 2.93
CA LEU A 69 -6.88 14.58 3.42
C LEU A 69 -6.58 13.73 4.66
N ASN A 70 -7.46 13.79 5.66
CA ASN A 70 -7.30 12.99 6.88
C ASN A 70 -7.46 11.49 6.60
N VAL A 71 -6.75 10.66 7.36
CA VAL A 71 -6.79 9.21 7.18
C VAL A 71 -8.21 8.66 7.25
N GLU A 72 -9.00 9.15 8.21
CA GLU A 72 -10.38 8.69 8.40
C GLU A 72 -11.24 8.95 7.16
N ASP A 73 -10.99 10.07 6.48
CA ASP A 73 -11.74 10.45 5.29
C ASP A 73 -11.29 9.68 4.05
N LYS A 74 -10.14 9.03 4.10
CA LYS A 74 -9.62 8.23 2.99
C LYS A 74 -10.33 6.88 2.85
N GLU A 75 -10.92 6.37 3.91
CA GLU A 75 -11.58 5.05 3.90
C GLU A 75 -12.66 4.93 2.81
N VAL A 76 -13.39 6.01 2.55
CA VAL A 76 -14.44 6.01 1.54
C VAL A 76 -13.93 5.74 0.12
N TYR A 77 -12.63 5.90 -0.11
CA TYR A 77 -12.00 5.70 -1.41
C TYR A 77 -11.42 4.29 -1.62
N LEU A 78 -11.60 3.39 -0.65
CA LEU A 78 -11.01 2.03 -0.76
C LEU A 78 -11.51 1.28 -1.98
N GLN A 79 -12.80 1.35 -2.27
CA GLN A 79 -13.36 0.65 -3.44
C GLN A 79 -12.82 1.24 -4.74
N GLU A 80 -12.74 2.56 -4.84
CA GLU A 80 -12.15 3.22 -6.01
C GLU A 80 -10.68 2.81 -6.18
N PHE A 81 -9.94 2.75 -5.07
CA PHE A 81 -8.55 2.31 -5.09
C PHE A 81 -8.43 0.89 -5.64
N LYS A 82 -9.24 -0.03 -5.13
CA LYS A 82 -9.24 -1.41 -5.58
C LYS A 82 -9.57 -1.50 -7.08
N ASN A 83 -10.61 -0.77 -7.52
CA ASN A 83 -11.01 -0.77 -8.93
C ASN A 83 -9.89 -0.26 -9.83
N LYS A 84 -9.27 0.86 -9.47
CA LYS A 84 -8.16 1.43 -10.25
C LYS A 84 -6.93 0.53 -10.23
N LEU A 85 -6.68 -0.13 -9.12
CA LEU A 85 -5.58 -1.09 -9.02
C LEU A 85 -5.78 -2.25 -10.01
N GLU A 86 -6.98 -2.81 -10.06
CA GLU A 86 -7.33 -3.90 -10.97
C GLU A 86 -7.26 -3.46 -12.44
N GLU A 87 -7.64 -2.22 -12.74
CA GLU A 87 -7.55 -1.66 -14.09
C GLU A 87 -6.11 -1.39 -14.53
N SER A 88 -5.26 -0.98 -13.60
CA SER A 88 -3.91 -0.53 -13.90
C SER A 88 -2.88 -1.65 -13.93
N LEU A 89 -3.12 -2.75 -13.21
CA LEU A 89 -2.16 -3.83 -13.04
C LEU A 89 -2.82 -5.18 -13.26
N ASP A 90 -2.04 -6.11 -13.82
CA ASP A 90 -2.44 -7.52 -13.85
C ASP A 90 -2.06 -8.15 -12.51
N LEU A 91 -2.99 -8.12 -11.56
CA LEU A 91 -2.74 -8.58 -10.20
C LEU A 91 -2.37 -10.05 -10.10
N LYS A 92 -2.78 -10.86 -11.07
CA LYS A 92 -2.45 -12.30 -11.10
C LYS A 92 -0.96 -12.56 -11.27
N ASN A 93 -0.20 -11.59 -11.77
CA ASN A 93 1.23 -11.73 -11.97
C ASN A 93 2.05 -11.51 -10.70
N PHE A 94 1.42 -11.08 -9.61
CA PHE A 94 2.14 -10.90 -8.34
C PHE A 94 2.18 -12.19 -7.55
N ASP A 95 3.32 -12.45 -6.94
CA ASP A 95 3.54 -13.64 -6.11
C ASP A 95 3.14 -13.42 -4.65
N ILE A 96 3.21 -12.17 -4.20
CA ILE A 96 2.89 -11.81 -2.83
C ILE A 96 2.47 -10.34 -2.76
N ILE A 97 1.56 -10.03 -1.83
CA ILE A 97 1.15 -8.67 -1.53
C ILE A 97 1.63 -8.33 -0.13
N HIS A 98 2.28 -7.17 0.03
CA HIS A 98 2.63 -6.65 1.35
C HIS A 98 1.85 -5.37 1.57
N ALA A 99 0.90 -5.43 2.51
CA ALA A 99 0.03 -4.30 2.83
C ALA A 99 0.52 -3.56 4.07
N HIS A 100 0.59 -2.26 3.96
CA HIS A 100 1.04 -1.39 5.04
C HIS A 100 -0.13 -0.57 5.56
N TYR A 101 -0.37 -0.65 6.85
CA TYR A 101 -1.46 -0.01 7.56
C TYR A 101 -2.81 -0.69 7.27
N TRP A 102 -3.78 -0.48 8.16
CA TRP A 102 -5.03 -1.26 8.14
C TRP A 102 -5.87 -1.07 6.87
N LEU A 103 -5.87 0.15 6.30
CA LEU A 103 -6.61 0.41 5.07
C LEU A 103 -6.10 -0.43 3.90
N SER A 104 -4.78 -0.48 3.76
CA SER A 104 -4.16 -1.36 2.75
C SER A 104 -4.43 -2.83 3.04
N GLY A 105 -4.48 -3.20 4.33
CA GLY A 105 -4.78 -4.57 4.74
C GLY A 105 -6.15 -5.02 4.29
N LEU A 106 -7.15 -4.15 4.34
CA LEU A 106 -8.50 -4.47 3.86
C LEU A 106 -8.52 -4.80 2.37
N VAL A 107 -7.83 -4.00 1.57
CA VAL A 107 -7.73 -4.24 0.13
C VAL A 107 -6.97 -5.52 -0.18
N ALA A 108 -5.84 -5.71 0.49
CA ALA A 108 -5.03 -6.92 0.30
C ALA A 108 -5.79 -8.18 0.64
N LYS A 109 -6.59 -8.16 1.70
CA LYS A 109 -7.41 -9.29 2.11
C LYS A 109 -8.41 -9.67 1.02
N GLU A 110 -9.09 -8.69 0.44
CA GLU A 110 -10.04 -8.95 -0.65
C GLU A 110 -9.35 -9.54 -1.87
N ILE A 111 -8.24 -8.95 -2.30
CA ILE A 111 -7.49 -9.44 -3.46
C ILE A 111 -6.95 -10.84 -3.21
N SER A 112 -6.40 -11.07 -2.02
CA SER A 112 -5.90 -12.39 -1.63
C SER A 112 -6.97 -13.46 -1.71
N ASN A 113 -8.18 -13.15 -1.23
CA ASN A 113 -9.29 -14.08 -1.29
C ASN A 113 -9.77 -14.36 -2.71
N GLU A 114 -9.80 -13.34 -3.56
CA GLU A 114 -10.27 -13.47 -4.94
C GLU A 114 -9.28 -14.20 -5.84
N LEU A 115 -7.99 -13.91 -5.67
CA LEU A 115 -6.95 -14.38 -6.59
C LEU A 115 -6.03 -15.45 -6.01
N THR A 116 -6.22 -15.81 -4.74
CA THR A 116 -5.39 -16.80 -4.04
C THR A 116 -3.90 -16.40 -4.04
N ILE A 117 -3.64 -15.13 -3.77
CA ILE A 117 -2.28 -14.60 -3.62
C ILE A 117 -2.02 -14.39 -2.14
N PRO A 118 -0.93 -14.92 -1.56
CA PRO A 118 -0.62 -14.68 -0.16
C PRO A 118 -0.33 -13.22 0.12
N PHE A 119 -0.69 -12.74 1.32
CA PHE A 119 -0.36 -11.39 1.70
C PHE A 119 0.25 -11.33 3.11
N ILE A 120 1.10 -10.33 3.29
CA ILE A 120 1.70 -9.97 4.57
C ILE A 120 1.11 -8.62 4.97
N PHE A 121 0.84 -8.46 6.25
CA PHE A 121 0.30 -7.21 6.78
C PHE A 121 1.24 -6.64 7.85
N THR A 122 1.66 -5.38 7.66
CA THR A 122 2.40 -4.63 8.67
C THR A 122 1.50 -3.50 9.16
N SER A 123 1.16 -3.52 10.45
CA SER A 123 0.16 -2.59 11.00
C SER A 123 0.65 -1.15 11.10
N HIS A 124 1.92 -0.95 11.37
CA HIS A 124 2.56 0.35 11.68
C HIS A 124 1.97 1.05 12.91
N SER A 125 0.69 0.78 13.20
CA SER A 125 0.04 1.11 14.45
C SER A 125 -1.07 0.09 14.68
N LEU A 126 -1.38 -0.23 15.94
CA LEU A 126 -2.42 -1.20 16.23
C LEU A 126 -3.78 -0.50 16.23
N GLY A 127 -4.66 -0.88 15.32
CA GLY A 127 -6.00 -0.33 15.22
C GLY A 127 -6.83 -0.53 16.48
N VAL A 128 -6.45 -1.48 17.34
CA VAL A 128 -7.10 -1.70 18.63
C VAL A 128 -7.09 -0.47 19.54
N PHE A 129 -6.13 0.42 19.34
CA PHE A 129 -6.05 1.69 20.08
C PHE A 129 -6.91 2.78 19.45
N LEU A 130 -7.55 2.50 18.34
CA LEU A 130 -8.39 3.40 17.59
C LEU A 130 -9.80 2.83 17.52
N ASP A 131 -10.55 2.92 18.62
CA ASP A 131 -11.98 2.60 18.69
C ASP A 131 -12.41 1.17 18.29
N GLY A 132 -11.79 0.16 18.88
CA GLY A 132 -12.31 -1.19 18.80
C GLY A 132 -12.27 -1.83 17.43
N TYR A 133 -11.28 -1.50 16.63
CA TYR A 133 -11.07 -2.17 15.36
C TYR A 133 -10.88 -3.65 15.54
N ASN A 134 -11.45 -4.39 14.61
CA ASN A 134 -11.46 -5.82 14.65
C ASN A 134 -10.05 -6.40 14.46
N LEU A 135 -9.53 -7.05 15.48
CA LEU A 135 -8.22 -7.71 15.46
C LEU A 135 -8.13 -8.78 14.37
N SER A 136 -9.25 -9.22 13.82
CA SER A 136 -9.25 -10.19 12.72
C SER A 136 -8.57 -9.69 11.45
N LEU A 137 -8.27 -8.40 11.38
CA LEU A 137 -7.49 -7.83 10.28
C LEU A 137 -5.98 -8.10 10.42
N ILE A 138 -5.52 -8.50 11.60
CA ILE A 138 -4.11 -8.80 11.84
C ILE A 138 -3.89 -10.26 11.51
N HIS A 139 -3.72 -10.54 10.24
CA HIS A 139 -3.30 -11.85 9.77
C HIS A 139 -1.83 -11.76 9.36
N ILE A 140 -1.02 -12.38 10.12
CA ILE A 140 0.40 -12.50 9.80
C ILE A 140 0.61 -13.79 9.02
#